data_c288e7acbd2519c882472154171eceac
#
_entry.id   c288e7acbd2519c882472154171eceac
#
_cell.length_a   1.000
_cell.length_b   1.000
_cell.length_c   1.000
_cell.angle_alpha   90.00
_cell.angle_beta   90.00
_cell.angle_gamma   90.00
#
_symmetry.space_group_name_H-M   'P 1'
#
loop_
_entity.id
_entity.type
_entity.pdbx_description
1 polymer ?
#
loop_
_entity_poly.entity_id
_entity_poly.type
_entity_poly.pdbx_seq_one_letter_code
_entity_poly.pdbx_strand_id
1 'polypeptide(L)'
;MGASFVRFLALAFLLSWGVAADTLIDQQPQPAQQRPAVNGGTLPPVGKDSVKFLVIGDSGTGDRAQNEVAAQMWKSHAVFPYEFAIMLGDNMYGSERPQDYARKFEVPFKPLLDAKIEFYASLGNHDDPNQMYYKPFGMGGKRYYSYQKKDVRFFVLDSNYMDKDQQRWLEQELSQSKSKWKIAYFHHPIYSSGGRHGSELDLRAIVEPLFIKYGLNVVFAGHEHFYERLKPQKGIYYFTAGGSAKLRAGDVRVGPLTAKAFDNDRSYMLVEIDDDALHFQTLSRLGRLVDSGTLPRQATGGTS
;
A
#
# COMPACT_ATOMS: atom_id res chain seq x y z
N MET A 1 17.91 57.29 81.28
CA MET A 1 16.53 57.79 81.31
C MET A 1 15.77 57.26 80.15
N GLY A 2 14.66 56.62 80.33
CA GLY A 2 13.73 56.32 79.29
C GLY A 2 13.43 54.87 79.06
N ALA A 3 12.32 54.48 79.57
CA ALA A 3 11.74 53.17 79.83
C ALA A 3 11.41 52.33 78.56
N SER A 4 11.61 51.03 78.70
CA SER A 4 11.07 49.97 77.85
C SER A 4 9.57 49.82 78.00
N PHE A 5 8.90 49.55 76.92
CA PHE A 5 7.57 48.94 76.96
C PHE A 5 7.56 47.66 76.09
N VAL A 6 7.43 46.53 76.78
CA VAL A 6 7.20 45.23 76.24
C VAL A 6 5.68 45.08 75.98
N ARG A 7 5.33 44.72 74.75
CA ARG A 7 3.97 44.24 74.44
C ARG A 7 4.02 42.79 73.94
N PHE A 8 3.40 41.90 74.70
CA PHE A 8 3.09 40.54 74.33
C PHE A 8 2.00 40.53 73.22
N LEU A 9 2.25 39.82 72.16
CA LEU A 9 1.21 39.49 71.23
C LEU A 9 1.04 37.96 71.25
N ALA A 10 -0.16 37.48 71.58
CA ALA A 10 -0.52 36.09 71.53
C ALA A 10 -0.70 35.61 70.10
N LEU A 11 -0.09 34.48 69.78
CA LEU A 11 -0.24 33.83 68.51
C LEU A 11 -1.37 32.82 68.57
N ALA A 12 -2.48 33.07 67.90
CA ALA A 12 -3.57 32.08 67.71
C ALA A 12 -3.28 31.20 66.47
N PHE A 13 -3.11 29.91 66.73
CA PHE A 13 -3.04 28.91 65.68
C PHE A 13 -4.46 28.62 65.14
N LEU A 14 -4.72 29.01 63.90
CA LEU A 14 -5.84 28.56 63.11
C LEU A 14 -5.36 27.43 62.18
N LEU A 15 -5.77 26.21 62.46
CA LEU A 15 -5.66 25.06 61.57
C LEU A 15 -6.69 25.22 60.44
N SER A 16 -6.24 25.58 59.25
CA SER A 16 -7.05 25.51 58.05
C SER A 16 -6.80 24.16 57.34
N TRP A 17 -7.81 23.35 57.31
CA TRP A 17 -7.84 22.16 56.46
C TRP A 17 -8.01 22.63 55.02
N GLY A 18 -6.93 22.56 54.24
CA GLY A 18 -6.95 22.73 52.80
C GLY A 18 -7.45 21.44 52.13
N VAL A 19 -8.65 21.47 51.62
CA VAL A 19 -9.13 20.45 50.65
C VAL A 19 -8.37 20.65 49.38
N ALA A 20 -7.51 19.69 49.03
CA ALA A 20 -6.87 19.66 47.73
C ALA A 20 -7.95 19.31 46.68
N ALA A 21 -8.34 20.27 45.89
CA ALA A 21 -9.11 20.04 44.68
C ALA A 21 -8.14 19.49 43.58
N ASP A 22 -8.26 18.20 43.32
CA ASP A 22 -7.65 17.59 42.14
C ASP A 22 -8.24 18.26 40.90
N THR A 23 -7.51 19.19 40.31
CA THR A 23 -7.78 19.70 38.97
C THR A 23 -7.43 18.60 37.98
N LEU A 24 -8.41 17.83 37.52
CA LEU A 24 -8.34 17.03 36.33
C LEU A 24 -8.02 17.99 35.16
N ILE A 25 -6.76 18.04 34.77
CA ILE A 25 -6.32 18.68 33.53
C ILE A 25 -6.88 17.82 32.42
N ASP A 26 -7.95 18.31 31.82
CA ASP A 26 -8.50 17.79 30.57
C ASP A 26 -7.41 17.89 29.50
N GLN A 27 -6.74 16.76 29.25
CA GLN A 27 -5.77 16.66 28.18
C GLN A 27 -6.53 16.64 26.85
N GLN A 28 -6.79 17.82 26.30
CA GLN A 28 -7.21 17.91 24.92
C GLN A 28 -6.17 17.19 24.02
N PRO A 29 -6.61 16.33 23.09
CA PRO A 29 -5.69 15.68 22.15
C PRO A 29 -4.94 16.77 21.38
N GLN A 30 -3.62 16.74 21.47
CA GLN A 30 -2.78 17.64 20.71
C GLN A 30 -3.09 17.46 19.22
N PRO A 31 -3.23 18.54 18.45
CA PRO A 31 -3.41 18.45 17.00
C PRO A 31 -2.23 17.69 16.41
N ALA A 32 -2.52 16.66 15.62
CA ALA A 32 -1.52 15.87 14.95
C ALA A 32 -0.54 16.79 14.22
N GLN A 33 0.74 16.69 14.55
CA GLN A 33 1.79 17.48 13.91
C GLN A 33 1.70 17.27 12.40
N GLN A 34 1.43 18.34 11.66
CA GLN A 34 1.44 18.32 10.20
C GLN A 34 2.82 17.94 9.72
N ARG A 35 2.93 16.80 9.07
CA ARG A 35 4.16 16.29 8.47
C ARG A 35 4.53 17.10 7.23
N PRO A 36 5.82 17.21 6.91
CA PRO A 36 6.26 17.90 5.70
C PRO A 36 5.66 17.23 4.46
N ALA A 37 5.09 18.04 3.59
CA ALA A 37 4.56 17.58 2.31
C ALA A 37 5.71 17.17 1.38
N VAL A 38 5.59 16.01 0.74
CA VAL A 38 6.44 15.69 -0.40
C VAL A 38 5.76 16.31 -1.63
N ASN A 39 6.37 17.39 -2.15
CA ASN A 39 5.90 18.09 -3.36
C ASN A 39 4.38 18.41 -3.41
N GLY A 40 3.83 18.96 -2.32
CA GLY A 40 2.46 19.51 -2.30
C GLY A 40 1.35 18.54 -1.87
N GLY A 41 1.67 17.29 -1.53
CA GLY A 41 0.72 16.34 -0.95
C GLY A 41 1.02 16.01 0.51
N THR A 42 0.00 15.73 1.31
CA THR A 42 0.18 15.19 2.66
C THR A 42 0.44 13.68 2.54
N LEU A 43 1.55 13.20 3.10
CA LEU A 43 1.80 11.76 3.18
C LEU A 43 0.68 11.06 3.96
N PRO A 44 0.40 9.78 3.67
CA PRO A 44 -0.51 9.00 4.51
C PRO A 44 -0.13 9.14 5.99
N PRO A 45 -1.10 9.14 6.91
CA PRO A 45 -0.82 9.15 8.33
C PRO A 45 0.03 7.94 8.72
N VAL A 46 0.99 8.11 9.61
CA VAL A 46 1.82 7.00 10.09
C VAL A 46 1.32 6.54 11.44
N GLY A 47 0.46 5.53 11.43
CA GLY A 47 0.04 4.84 12.64
C GLY A 47 1.15 3.93 13.19
N LYS A 48 1.24 3.75 14.52
CA LYS A 48 2.24 2.85 15.13
C LYS A 48 2.05 1.39 14.74
N ASP A 49 0.80 0.97 14.60
CA ASP A 49 0.42 -0.43 14.36
C ASP A 49 -0.09 -0.68 12.93
N SER A 50 -0.01 0.32 12.05
CA SER A 50 -0.40 0.20 10.64
C SER A 50 0.56 -0.69 9.83
N VAL A 51 0.07 -1.22 8.72
CA VAL A 51 0.86 -1.94 7.72
C VAL A 51 1.21 -0.97 6.60
N LYS A 52 2.50 -0.77 6.33
CA LYS A 52 2.98 0.18 5.33
C LYS A 52 3.74 -0.55 4.23
N PHE A 53 3.34 -0.30 3.00
CA PHE A 53 3.98 -0.94 1.85
C PHE A 53 3.97 -0.05 0.61
N LEU A 54 4.81 -0.45 -0.31
CA LEU A 54 4.96 0.17 -1.62
C LEU A 54 4.34 -0.73 -2.68
N VAL A 55 3.73 -0.15 -3.71
CA VAL A 55 3.15 -0.87 -4.85
C VAL A 55 3.80 -0.41 -6.13
N ILE A 56 4.32 -1.38 -6.90
CA ILE A 56 4.88 -1.19 -8.24
C ILE A 56 4.41 -2.30 -9.17
N GLY A 57 4.28 -2.00 -10.44
CA GLY A 57 4.03 -2.97 -11.49
C GLY A 57 4.77 -2.62 -12.77
N ASP A 58 5.03 -3.61 -13.62
CA ASP A 58 5.66 -3.41 -14.94
C ASP A 58 6.99 -2.66 -14.85
N SER A 59 7.81 -3.07 -13.87
CA SER A 59 8.94 -2.27 -13.39
C SER A 59 10.30 -2.68 -13.93
N GLY A 60 10.45 -3.89 -14.48
CA GLY A 60 11.74 -4.51 -14.79
C GLY A 60 12.34 -4.16 -16.17
N THR A 61 12.51 -2.88 -16.48
CA THR A 61 13.09 -2.46 -17.78
C THR A 61 14.61 -2.33 -17.74
N GLY A 62 15.19 -2.00 -16.60
CA GLY A 62 16.63 -1.70 -16.43
C GLY A 62 17.05 -0.40 -17.10
N ASP A 63 16.11 0.48 -17.41
CA ASP A 63 16.36 1.75 -18.07
C ASP A 63 16.43 2.94 -17.08
N ARG A 64 16.65 4.12 -17.63
CA ARG A 64 16.71 5.36 -16.84
C ARG A 64 15.41 5.64 -16.10
N ALA A 65 14.26 5.36 -16.70
CA ALA A 65 12.97 5.67 -16.10
C ALA A 65 12.72 4.82 -14.86
N GLN A 66 13.05 3.52 -14.90
CA GLN A 66 13.02 2.67 -13.71
C GLN A 66 13.93 3.20 -12.61
N ASN A 67 15.17 3.57 -12.93
CA ASN A 67 16.13 4.08 -11.94
C ASN A 67 15.63 5.39 -11.29
N GLU A 68 14.99 6.27 -12.07
CA GLU A 68 14.42 7.50 -11.53
C GLU A 68 13.24 7.24 -10.58
N VAL A 69 12.36 6.28 -10.91
CA VAL A 69 11.27 5.84 -10.01
C VAL A 69 11.85 5.22 -8.74
N ALA A 70 12.81 4.31 -8.86
CA ALA A 70 13.46 3.67 -7.71
C ALA A 70 14.13 4.70 -6.78
N ALA A 71 14.76 5.72 -7.34
CA ALA A 71 15.34 6.81 -6.55
C ALA A 71 14.28 7.62 -5.78
N GLN A 72 13.09 7.84 -6.38
CA GLN A 72 11.98 8.50 -5.69
C GLN A 72 11.37 7.62 -4.60
N MET A 73 11.27 6.30 -4.84
CA MET A 73 10.84 5.35 -3.82
C MET A 73 11.75 5.41 -2.60
N TRP A 74 13.08 5.41 -2.80
CA TRP A 74 14.04 5.56 -1.71
C TRP A 74 13.88 6.87 -0.94
N LYS A 75 13.69 8.00 -1.64
CA LYS A 75 13.42 9.29 -1.00
C LYS A 75 12.12 9.25 -0.17
N SER A 76 11.09 8.60 -0.68
CA SER A 76 9.84 8.44 0.05
C SER A 76 9.98 7.61 1.31
N HIS A 77 10.87 6.61 1.32
CA HIS A 77 11.11 5.77 2.49
C HIS A 77 11.61 6.58 3.71
N ALA A 78 12.37 7.64 3.48
CA ALA A 78 12.87 8.50 4.56
C ALA A 78 11.74 9.21 5.35
N VAL A 79 10.60 9.46 4.72
CA VAL A 79 9.46 10.19 5.31
C VAL A 79 8.21 9.33 5.50
N PHE A 80 8.16 8.21 4.81
CA PHE A 80 7.14 7.18 4.93
C PHE A 80 7.83 5.81 4.98
N PRO A 81 8.22 5.33 6.18
CA PRO A 81 9.02 4.11 6.33
C PRO A 81 8.16 2.86 6.11
N TYR A 82 7.97 2.48 4.84
CA TYR A 82 7.30 1.24 4.48
C TYR A 82 8.22 0.03 4.73
N GLU A 83 7.61 -1.10 5.03
CA GLU A 83 8.30 -2.31 5.48
C GLU A 83 8.60 -3.27 4.33
N PHE A 84 7.80 -3.22 3.27
CA PHE A 84 7.93 -4.09 2.10
C PHE A 84 7.35 -3.44 0.84
N ALA A 85 7.58 -4.09 -0.30
CA ALA A 85 7.03 -3.73 -1.60
C ALA A 85 6.26 -4.92 -2.20
N ILE A 86 5.12 -4.67 -2.83
CA ILE A 86 4.45 -5.63 -3.70
C ILE A 86 4.73 -5.29 -5.15
N MET A 87 5.01 -6.34 -5.96
CA MET A 87 5.28 -6.25 -7.38
C MET A 87 4.14 -6.92 -8.16
N LEU A 88 3.52 -6.18 -9.05
CA LEU A 88 2.29 -6.58 -9.74
C LEU A 88 2.52 -7.33 -11.07
N GLY A 89 3.66 -8.00 -11.18
CA GLY A 89 4.04 -8.70 -12.41
C GLY A 89 4.77 -7.83 -13.41
N ASP A 90 5.21 -8.46 -14.49
CA ASP A 90 6.17 -7.90 -15.45
C ASP A 90 7.39 -7.34 -14.71
N ASN A 91 7.89 -8.20 -13.82
CA ASN A 91 9.04 -7.92 -12.98
C ASN A 91 10.33 -7.80 -13.79
N MET A 92 10.33 -8.42 -14.99
CA MET A 92 11.46 -8.43 -15.94
C MET A 92 10.95 -8.36 -17.37
N TYR A 93 11.49 -7.45 -18.18
CA TYR A 93 11.19 -7.41 -19.61
C TYR A 93 12.36 -7.95 -20.44
N GLY A 94 12.09 -8.85 -21.38
CA GLY A 94 13.09 -9.47 -22.25
C GLY A 94 13.88 -10.56 -21.54
N SER A 95 15.21 -10.60 -21.71
CA SER A 95 16.01 -11.69 -21.14
C SER A 95 16.10 -11.66 -19.62
N GLU A 96 16.21 -12.85 -19.04
CA GLU A 96 16.26 -13.08 -17.59
C GLU A 96 17.51 -13.87 -17.16
N ARG A 97 18.67 -13.52 -17.74
CA ARG A 97 19.96 -14.09 -17.32
C ARG A 97 20.37 -13.46 -15.99
N PRO A 98 21.32 -14.07 -15.23
CA PRO A 98 21.75 -13.54 -13.93
C PRO A 98 22.09 -12.04 -13.95
N GLN A 99 22.80 -11.56 -14.98
CA GLN A 99 23.11 -10.13 -15.12
C GLN A 99 21.89 -9.23 -15.39
N ASP A 100 20.81 -9.80 -15.90
CA ASP A 100 19.57 -9.05 -16.14
C ASP A 100 18.83 -8.79 -14.82
N TYR A 101 18.86 -9.73 -13.87
CA TYR A 101 18.35 -9.52 -12.51
C TYR A 101 19.12 -8.40 -11.81
N ALA A 102 20.46 -8.41 -11.92
CA ALA A 102 21.26 -7.32 -11.37
C ALA A 102 20.85 -5.97 -11.97
N ARG A 103 20.79 -5.87 -13.30
CA ARG A 103 20.51 -4.60 -14.02
C ARG A 103 19.08 -4.10 -13.83
N LYS A 104 18.08 -5.01 -13.79
CA LYS A 104 16.66 -4.67 -13.81
C LYS A 104 16.02 -4.66 -12.42
N PHE A 105 16.70 -5.23 -11.42
CA PHE A 105 16.15 -5.29 -10.07
C PHE A 105 17.18 -4.88 -9.00
N GLU A 106 18.31 -5.58 -8.89
CA GLU A 106 19.22 -5.38 -7.76
C GLU A 106 19.83 -3.98 -7.74
N VAL A 107 20.29 -3.48 -8.89
CA VAL A 107 20.92 -2.16 -9.01
C VAL A 107 19.89 -1.03 -8.81
N PRO A 108 18.73 -0.99 -9.51
CA PRO A 108 17.73 0.04 -9.28
C PRO A 108 17.22 0.11 -7.83
N PHE A 109 16.98 -1.04 -7.21
CA PHE A 109 16.41 -1.11 -5.85
C PHE A 109 17.46 -1.33 -4.76
N LYS A 110 18.77 -1.21 -5.09
CA LYS A 110 19.85 -1.44 -4.12
C LYS A 110 19.66 -0.72 -2.77
N PRO A 111 19.30 0.57 -2.70
CA PRO A 111 19.10 1.23 -1.40
C PRO A 111 17.99 0.59 -0.56
N LEU A 112 16.92 0.10 -1.20
CA LEU A 112 15.83 -0.60 -0.52
C LEU A 112 16.26 -1.98 -0.03
N LEU A 113 17.00 -2.72 -0.86
CA LEU A 113 17.54 -4.04 -0.52
C LEU A 113 18.55 -3.94 0.63
N ASP A 114 19.41 -2.94 0.62
CA ASP A 114 20.35 -2.66 1.72
C ASP A 114 19.61 -2.33 3.03
N ALA A 115 18.50 -1.61 2.95
CA ALA A 115 17.61 -1.32 4.07
C ALA A 115 16.72 -2.50 4.49
N LYS A 116 16.89 -3.69 3.86
CA LYS A 116 16.15 -4.92 4.16
C LYS A 116 14.64 -4.80 3.87
N ILE A 117 14.24 -3.96 2.96
CA ILE A 117 12.86 -3.93 2.46
C ILE A 117 12.62 -5.23 1.68
N GLU A 118 11.62 -5.97 2.11
CA GLU A 118 11.20 -7.20 1.45
C GLU A 118 10.39 -6.91 0.19
N PHE A 119 10.54 -7.75 -0.84
CA PHE A 119 9.71 -7.68 -2.03
C PHE A 119 8.86 -8.95 -2.13
N TYR A 120 7.60 -8.80 -2.56
CA TYR A 120 6.66 -9.89 -2.77
C TYR A 120 6.05 -9.75 -4.16
N ALA A 121 6.46 -10.61 -5.10
CA ALA A 121 6.09 -10.49 -6.49
C ALA A 121 4.93 -11.40 -6.88
N SER A 122 4.09 -10.94 -7.82
CA SER A 122 3.30 -11.80 -8.70
C SER A 122 4.00 -11.95 -10.05
N LEU A 123 3.59 -12.93 -10.85
CA LEU A 123 4.08 -13.09 -12.22
C LEU A 123 3.20 -12.33 -13.21
N GLY A 124 3.83 -11.64 -14.16
CA GLY A 124 3.21 -11.06 -15.33
C GLY A 124 3.42 -11.91 -16.58
N ASN A 125 2.82 -11.51 -17.69
CA ASN A 125 2.89 -12.27 -18.95
C ASN A 125 4.26 -12.17 -19.66
N HIS A 126 5.12 -11.25 -19.24
CA HIS A 126 6.50 -11.16 -19.71
C HIS A 126 7.50 -11.92 -18.83
N ASP A 127 7.07 -12.43 -17.67
CA ASP A 127 7.95 -13.05 -16.71
C ASP A 127 8.13 -14.55 -16.96
N ASP A 128 9.37 -15.05 -16.84
CA ASP A 128 9.64 -16.48 -16.79
C ASP A 128 9.11 -17.04 -15.44
N PRO A 129 8.29 -18.12 -15.44
CA PRO A 129 7.79 -18.72 -14.20
C PRO A 129 8.89 -19.11 -13.21
N ASN A 130 10.13 -19.33 -13.65
CA ASN A 130 11.27 -19.63 -12.79
C ASN A 130 11.64 -18.45 -11.86
N GLN A 131 11.13 -17.24 -12.11
CA GLN A 131 11.25 -16.11 -11.17
C GLN A 131 10.74 -16.48 -9.77
N MET A 132 9.82 -17.43 -9.62
CA MET A 132 9.34 -17.91 -8.33
C MET A 132 10.46 -18.47 -7.45
N TYR A 133 11.58 -18.87 -8.01
CA TYR A 133 12.77 -19.36 -7.28
C TYR A 133 13.78 -18.27 -6.97
N TYR A 134 13.64 -17.07 -7.54
CA TYR A 134 14.51 -15.95 -7.24
C TYR A 134 14.16 -15.35 -5.87
N LYS A 135 15.01 -15.66 -4.88
CA LYS A 135 14.74 -15.33 -3.47
C LYS A 135 14.31 -13.89 -3.19
N PRO A 136 14.93 -12.85 -3.83
CA PRO A 136 14.52 -11.47 -3.57
C PRO A 136 13.08 -11.12 -3.98
N PHE A 137 12.42 -11.94 -4.81
CA PHE A 137 11.01 -11.73 -5.17
C PHE A 137 10.01 -12.29 -4.17
N GLY A 138 10.47 -12.96 -3.10
CA GLY A 138 9.64 -13.37 -1.97
C GLY A 138 8.56 -14.41 -2.28
N MET A 139 8.60 -15.07 -3.44
CA MET A 139 7.57 -16.01 -3.90
C MET A 139 7.69 -17.41 -3.27
N GLY A 140 8.85 -17.76 -2.70
CA GLY A 140 9.06 -19.02 -2.01
C GLY A 140 8.90 -20.28 -2.87
N GLY A 141 9.17 -20.21 -4.17
CA GLY A 141 9.01 -21.31 -5.12
C GLY A 141 7.57 -21.58 -5.57
N LYS A 142 6.66 -20.62 -5.40
CA LYS A 142 5.23 -20.76 -5.73
C LYS A 142 4.77 -19.68 -6.67
N ARG A 143 4.02 -20.03 -7.71
CA ARG A 143 3.40 -19.05 -8.66
C ARG A 143 2.26 -18.27 -8.00
N TYR A 144 1.56 -18.88 -7.06
CA TYR A 144 0.52 -18.24 -6.25
C TYR A 144 0.71 -18.62 -4.78
N TYR A 145 0.48 -17.68 -3.89
CA TYR A 145 0.72 -17.84 -2.46
C TYR A 145 -0.03 -16.78 -1.64
N SER A 146 -0.02 -16.94 -0.34
CA SER A 146 -0.58 -15.94 0.57
C SER A 146 0.36 -15.71 1.75
N TYR A 147 0.33 -14.51 2.30
CA TYR A 147 1.07 -14.15 3.50
C TYR A 147 0.29 -13.13 4.32
N GLN A 148 0.70 -12.95 5.55
CA GLN A 148 0.04 -12.03 6.47
C GLN A 148 1.06 -11.03 7.04
N LYS A 149 0.66 -9.78 7.08
CA LYS A 149 1.36 -8.71 7.81
C LYS A 149 0.35 -8.11 8.79
N LYS A 150 0.59 -8.31 10.09
CA LYS A 150 -0.37 -7.94 11.15
C LYS A 150 -1.78 -8.48 10.84
N ASP A 151 -2.79 -7.63 10.75
CA ASP A 151 -4.17 -8.03 10.47
C ASP A 151 -4.59 -7.85 8.99
N VAL A 152 -3.59 -7.84 8.10
CA VAL A 152 -3.78 -7.77 6.65
C VAL A 152 -3.30 -9.06 6.00
N ARG A 153 -4.20 -9.77 5.31
CA ARG A 153 -3.88 -10.98 4.52
C ARG A 153 -3.77 -10.62 3.06
N PHE A 154 -2.64 -11.00 2.46
CA PHE A 154 -2.36 -10.82 1.05
C PHE A 154 -2.52 -12.15 0.31
N PHE A 155 -3.23 -12.13 -0.82
CA PHE A 155 -3.44 -13.24 -1.74
C PHE A 155 -2.78 -12.88 -3.07
N VAL A 156 -1.73 -13.58 -3.42
CA VAL A 156 -0.95 -13.36 -4.65
C VAL A 156 -1.33 -14.41 -5.66
N LEU A 157 -1.81 -13.98 -6.82
CA LEU A 157 -2.31 -14.88 -7.85
C LEU A 157 -1.41 -14.85 -9.08
N ASP A 158 -1.33 -15.99 -9.75
CA ASP A 158 -0.81 -16.07 -11.11
C ASP A 158 -1.98 -15.93 -12.10
N SER A 159 -2.17 -14.72 -12.59
CA SER A 159 -3.25 -14.42 -13.54
C SER A 159 -2.98 -14.89 -14.96
N ASN A 160 -1.76 -15.39 -15.27
CA ASN A 160 -1.47 -16.01 -16.55
C ASN A 160 -2.17 -17.38 -16.69
N TYR A 161 -2.31 -18.11 -15.56
CA TYR A 161 -2.84 -19.47 -15.54
C TYR A 161 -3.72 -19.68 -14.31
N MET A 162 -4.96 -19.20 -14.39
CA MET A 162 -5.97 -19.41 -13.34
C MET A 162 -6.61 -20.80 -13.47
N ASP A 163 -5.80 -21.84 -13.25
CA ASP A 163 -6.23 -23.23 -13.30
C ASP A 163 -7.14 -23.63 -12.11
N LYS A 164 -7.72 -24.83 -12.17
CA LYS A 164 -8.65 -25.32 -11.14
C LYS A 164 -7.95 -25.53 -9.78
N ASP A 165 -6.66 -25.80 -9.76
CA ASP A 165 -5.92 -25.99 -8.51
C ASP A 165 -5.74 -24.64 -7.81
N GLN A 166 -5.38 -23.60 -8.53
CA GLN A 166 -5.28 -22.24 -8.00
C GLN A 166 -6.65 -21.72 -7.54
N GLN A 167 -7.74 -22.01 -8.29
CA GLN A 167 -9.09 -21.62 -7.90
C GLN A 167 -9.49 -22.27 -6.56
N ARG A 168 -9.28 -23.59 -6.39
CA ARG A 168 -9.56 -24.30 -5.13
C ARG A 168 -8.72 -23.77 -3.98
N TRP A 169 -7.43 -23.55 -4.22
CA TRP A 169 -6.54 -22.98 -3.23
C TRP A 169 -6.99 -21.58 -2.80
N LEU A 170 -7.35 -20.71 -3.77
CA LEU A 170 -7.81 -19.35 -3.48
C LEU A 170 -9.10 -19.37 -2.63
N GLU A 171 -10.08 -20.20 -2.99
CA GLU A 171 -11.30 -20.33 -2.21
C GLU A 171 -11.02 -20.81 -0.78
N GLN A 172 -10.18 -21.81 -0.63
CA GLN A 172 -9.76 -22.31 0.68
C GLN A 172 -9.08 -21.22 1.52
N GLU A 173 -8.10 -20.53 0.99
CA GLU A 173 -7.35 -19.47 1.68
C GLU A 173 -8.26 -18.30 2.09
N LEU A 174 -9.13 -17.86 1.19
CA LEU A 174 -10.09 -16.79 1.46
C LEU A 174 -11.07 -17.19 2.58
N SER A 175 -11.59 -18.43 2.54
CA SER A 175 -12.55 -18.93 3.51
C SER A 175 -11.99 -19.07 4.92
N GLN A 176 -10.70 -19.37 5.03
CA GLN A 176 -10.01 -19.54 6.31
C GLN A 176 -9.48 -18.21 6.90
N SER A 177 -9.37 -17.17 6.08
CA SER A 177 -8.82 -15.89 6.52
C SER A 177 -9.76 -15.15 7.46
N LYS A 178 -9.27 -14.87 8.67
CA LYS A 178 -9.95 -14.05 9.67
C LYS A 178 -9.41 -12.62 9.75
N SER A 179 -8.47 -12.25 8.87
CA SER A 179 -7.87 -10.93 8.85
C SER A 179 -8.91 -9.86 8.56
N LYS A 180 -8.80 -8.72 9.22
CA LYS A 180 -9.68 -7.55 9.01
C LYS A 180 -9.60 -7.05 7.56
N TRP A 181 -8.39 -7.03 7.01
CA TRP A 181 -8.14 -6.64 5.63
C TRP A 181 -7.71 -7.84 4.79
N LYS A 182 -8.35 -8.00 3.64
CA LYS A 182 -8.03 -9.00 2.63
C LYS A 182 -7.71 -8.29 1.33
N ILE A 183 -6.49 -8.49 0.83
CA ILE A 183 -5.96 -7.84 -0.36
C ILE A 183 -5.55 -8.92 -1.35
N ALA A 184 -6.02 -8.84 -2.59
CA ALA A 184 -5.47 -9.65 -3.68
C ALA A 184 -4.62 -8.77 -4.60
N TYR A 185 -3.54 -9.33 -5.13
CA TYR A 185 -2.81 -8.69 -6.22
C TYR A 185 -2.29 -9.71 -7.23
N PHE A 186 -2.30 -9.29 -8.47
CA PHE A 186 -1.93 -10.09 -9.63
C PHE A 186 -1.70 -9.17 -10.82
N HIS A 187 -1.27 -9.72 -11.96
CA HIS A 187 -0.87 -8.89 -13.08
C HIS A 187 -2.03 -8.32 -13.89
N HIS A 188 -2.93 -9.16 -14.43
CA HIS A 188 -3.95 -8.73 -15.37
C HIS A 188 -5.17 -8.11 -14.67
N PRO A 189 -5.52 -6.83 -14.91
CA PRO A 189 -6.62 -6.17 -14.21
C PRO A 189 -7.98 -6.73 -14.64
N ILE A 190 -8.81 -7.11 -13.65
CA ILE A 190 -10.19 -7.57 -13.92
C ILE A 190 -11.14 -6.40 -14.20
N TYR A 191 -10.71 -5.19 -13.91
CA TYR A 191 -11.34 -3.93 -14.29
C TYR A 191 -10.27 -2.95 -14.72
N SER A 192 -10.39 -2.40 -15.93
CA SER A 192 -9.50 -1.38 -16.47
C SER A 192 -10.20 -0.55 -17.52
N SER A 193 -9.82 0.71 -17.62
CA SER A 193 -10.18 1.63 -18.70
C SER A 193 -9.08 1.73 -19.78
N GLY A 194 -8.14 0.79 -19.82
CA GLY A 194 -7.10 0.73 -20.82
C GLY A 194 -7.67 0.55 -22.24
N GLY A 195 -7.17 1.33 -23.17
CA GLY A 195 -7.61 1.26 -24.56
C GLY A 195 -7.02 0.08 -25.32
N ARG A 196 -5.87 -0.43 -24.86
CA ARG A 196 -5.17 -1.51 -25.53
C ARG A 196 -5.58 -2.91 -25.10
N HIS A 197 -5.62 -3.16 -23.78
CA HIS A 197 -5.97 -4.48 -23.26
C HIS A 197 -7.35 -4.46 -22.57
N GLY A 198 -7.58 -3.48 -21.70
CA GLY A 198 -8.83 -3.34 -20.98
C GLY A 198 -8.98 -4.33 -19.82
N SER A 199 -10.21 -4.70 -19.54
CA SER A 199 -10.54 -5.61 -18.42
C SER A 199 -10.43 -7.07 -18.84
N GLU A 200 -9.78 -7.91 -17.99
CA GLU A 200 -9.73 -9.37 -18.17
C GLU A 200 -11.06 -10.02 -17.69
N LEU A 201 -12.01 -10.15 -18.62
CA LEU A 201 -13.38 -10.58 -18.32
C LEU A 201 -13.46 -12.03 -17.84
N ASP A 202 -12.69 -12.92 -18.45
CA ASP A 202 -12.68 -14.34 -18.09
C ASP A 202 -12.09 -14.54 -16.69
N LEU A 203 -11.00 -13.85 -16.39
CA LEU A 203 -10.44 -13.86 -15.04
C LEU A 203 -11.43 -13.27 -14.04
N ARG A 204 -12.10 -12.17 -14.38
CA ARG A 204 -13.13 -11.55 -13.53
C ARG A 204 -14.25 -12.53 -13.21
N ALA A 205 -14.76 -13.24 -14.22
CA ALA A 205 -15.82 -14.22 -14.04
C ALA A 205 -15.45 -15.34 -13.04
N ILE A 206 -14.16 -15.64 -12.91
CA ILE A 206 -13.65 -16.65 -11.99
C ILE A 206 -13.43 -16.09 -10.57
N VAL A 207 -12.73 -14.96 -10.44
CA VAL A 207 -12.22 -14.52 -9.13
C VAL A 207 -13.20 -13.60 -8.39
N GLU A 208 -13.96 -12.76 -9.10
CA GLU A 208 -14.84 -11.77 -8.47
C GLU A 208 -15.93 -12.42 -7.58
N PRO A 209 -16.59 -13.54 -7.98
CA PRO A 209 -17.55 -14.20 -7.10
C PRO A 209 -16.93 -14.66 -5.78
N LEU A 210 -15.67 -15.14 -5.81
CA LEU A 210 -14.95 -15.54 -4.60
C LEU A 210 -14.59 -14.31 -3.76
N PHE A 211 -14.14 -13.24 -4.38
CA PHE A 211 -13.80 -11.99 -3.71
C PHE A 211 -15.00 -11.40 -2.97
N ILE A 212 -16.16 -11.36 -3.61
CA ILE A 212 -17.42 -10.89 -3.00
C ILE A 212 -17.83 -11.83 -1.85
N LYS A 213 -17.87 -13.14 -2.10
CA LYS A 213 -18.29 -14.15 -1.12
C LYS A 213 -17.50 -14.09 0.18
N TYR A 214 -16.19 -13.87 0.08
CA TYR A 214 -15.29 -13.91 1.23
C TYR A 214 -14.80 -12.53 1.71
N GLY A 215 -15.42 -11.47 1.17
CA GLY A 215 -15.19 -10.10 1.64
C GLY A 215 -13.77 -9.59 1.41
N LEU A 216 -13.25 -9.73 0.18
CA LEU A 216 -12.02 -9.08 -0.22
C LEU A 216 -12.23 -7.56 -0.22
N ASN A 217 -11.24 -6.79 0.21
CA ASN A 217 -11.36 -5.34 0.31
C ASN A 217 -10.72 -4.61 -0.86
N VAL A 218 -9.57 -5.08 -1.34
CA VAL A 218 -8.75 -4.35 -2.33
C VAL A 218 -8.14 -5.31 -3.33
N VAL A 219 -8.08 -4.89 -4.59
CA VAL A 219 -7.32 -5.52 -5.65
C VAL A 219 -6.31 -4.52 -6.20
N PHE A 220 -5.05 -4.95 -6.32
CA PHE A 220 -4.02 -4.25 -7.10
C PHE A 220 -3.65 -5.08 -8.33
N ALA A 221 -3.50 -4.43 -9.48
CA ALA A 221 -3.09 -5.06 -10.72
C ALA A 221 -2.06 -4.21 -11.49
N GLY A 222 -1.28 -4.87 -12.36
CA GLY A 222 -0.34 -4.27 -13.30
C GLY A 222 -0.87 -4.28 -14.73
N HIS A 223 0.00 -4.69 -15.70
CA HIS A 223 -0.28 -4.97 -17.11
C HIS A 223 -0.62 -3.75 -17.97
N GLU A 224 -1.50 -2.91 -17.48
CA GLU A 224 -1.77 -1.63 -18.11
C GLU A 224 -0.75 -0.60 -17.63
N HIS A 225 0.04 -0.09 -18.56
CA HIS A 225 1.22 0.73 -18.28
C HIS A 225 0.85 2.17 -17.88
N PHE A 226 -0.03 2.32 -16.90
CA PHE A 226 -0.50 3.58 -16.35
C PHE A 226 -0.95 3.38 -14.88
N TYR A 227 -1.41 4.46 -14.25
CA TYR A 227 -2.12 4.42 -12.99
C TYR A 227 -3.61 4.65 -13.20
N GLU A 228 -4.45 3.80 -12.62
CA GLU A 228 -5.88 4.00 -12.51
C GLU A 228 -6.41 3.56 -11.15
N ARG A 229 -7.25 4.40 -10.55
CA ARG A 229 -8.12 4.01 -9.46
C ARG A 229 -9.56 4.03 -9.93
N LEU A 230 -10.24 2.93 -9.75
CA LEU A 230 -11.65 2.81 -10.09
C LEU A 230 -12.55 3.20 -8.92
N LYS A 231 -13.78 3.60 -9.23
CA LYS A 231 -14.85 3.62 -8.24
C LYS A 231 -15.05 2.20 -7.72
N PRO A 232 -15.40 2.00 -6.44
CA PRO A 232 -15.60 0.66 -5.89
C PRO A 232 -16.61 -0.15 -6.72
N GLN A 233 -16.26 -1.39 -7.02
CA GLN A 233 -17.17 -2.35 -7.66
C GLN A 233 -17.52 -3.43 -6.66
N LYS A 234 -18.83 -3.66 -6.42
CA LYS A 234 -19.31 -4.67 -5.46
C LYS A 234 -18.70 -4.53 -4.06
N GLY A 235 -18.38 -3.31 -3.63
CA GLY A 235 -17.74 -3.03 -2.34
C GLY A 235 -16.22 -3.27 -2.30
N ILE A 236 -15.58 -3.57 -3.42
CA ILE A 236 -14.14 -3.81 -3.53
C ILE A 236 -13.47 -2.63 -4.22
N TYR A 237 -12.32 -2.19 -3.71
CA TYR A 237 -11.48 -1.15 -4.32
C TYR A 237 -10.52 -1.76 -5.34
N TYR A 238 -10.38 -1.15 -6.50
CA TYR A 238 -9.51 -1.61 -7.58
C TYR A 238 -8.51 -0.53 -7.99
N PHE A 239 -7.24 -0.94 -8.06
CA PHE A 239 -6.16 -0.10 -8.52
C PHE A 239 -5.37 -0.82 -9.61
N THR A 240 -5.09 -0.12 -10.68
CA THR A 240 -4.09 -0.49 -11.68
C THR A 240 -2.86 0.39 -11.47
N ALA A 241 -1.70 -0.21 -11.26
CA ALA A 241 -0.44 0.48 -11.00
C ALA A 241 0.72 -0.13 -11.81
N GLY A 242 0.49 -0.36 -13.11
CA GLY A 242 1.46 -0.92 -14.06
C GLY A 242 2.35 0.12 -14.73
N GLY A 243 2.32 1.36 -14.26
CA GLY A 243 3.08 2.46 -14.81
C GLY A 243 4.43 2.73 -14.14
N SER A 244 5.09 1.75 -13.48
CA SER A 244 6.28 2.06 -12.69
C SER A 244 7.57 2.22 -13.50
N ALA A 245 7.74 1.49 -14.60
CA ALA A 245 8.83 1.74 -15.55
C ALA A 245 8.33 1.80 -17.00
N LYS A 246 7.43 0.89 -17.35
CA LYS A 246 6.72 1.02 -18.62
C LYS A 246 5.71 2.17 -18.54
N LEU A 247 5.45 2.79 -19.69
CA LEU A 247 4.44 3.82 -19.83
C LEU A 247 3.79 3.71 -21.21
N ARG A 248 2.46 3.81 -21.21
CA ARG A 248 1.68 3.90 -22.45
C ARG A 248 0.82 5.18 -22.37
N ALA A 249 1.46 6.30 -22.75
CA ALA A 249 0.81 7.60 -22.71
C ALA A 249 -0.39 7.65 -23.66
N GLY A 250 -1.50 8.26 -23.20
CA GLY A 250 -2.72 8.41 -23.98
C GLY A 250 -3.55 7.13 -24.14
N ASP A 251 -3.28 6.08 -23.34
CA ASP A 251 -3.99 4.80 -23.45
C ASP A 251 -5.25 4.73 -22.57
N VAL A 252 -5.33 5.51 -21.50
CA VAL A 252 -6.50 5.47 -20.61
C VAL A 252 -7.72 6.05 -21.30
N ARG A 253 -8.81 5.29 -21.30
CA ARG A 253 -10.14 5.70 -21.78
C ARG A 253 -11.02 5.99 -20.57
N VAL A 254 -10.83 7.16 -19.96
CA VAL A 254 -11.61 7.58 -18.77
C VAL A 254 -13.11 7.37 -19.02
N GLY A 255 -13.73 6.57 -18.16
CA GLY A 255 -15.12 6.17 -18.28
C GLY A 255 -15.89 6.28 -16.96
N PRO A 256 -17.15 5.80 -16.92
CA PRO A 256 -18.00 5.91 -15.73
C PRO A 256 -17.43 5.25 -14.48
N LEU A 257 -16.57 4.21 -14.63
CA LEU A 257 -15.95 3.50 -13.53
C LEU A 257 -14.67 4.18 -13.03
N THR A 258 -14.01 4.99 -13.84
CA THR A 258 -12.76 5.66 -13.47
C THR A 258 -12.99 6.71 -12.39
N ALA A 259 -12.29 6.62 -11.27
CA ALA A 259 -12.26 7.66 -10.25
C ALA A 259 -11.05 8.59 -10.45
N LYS A 260 -9.90 8.04 -10.84
CA LYS A 260 -8.68 8.77 -11.17
C LYS A 260 -7.84 7.96 -12.15
N ALA A 261 -7.21 8.63 -13.11
CA ALA A 261 -6.26 8.01 -14.03
C ALA A 261 -5.06 8.92 -14.27
N PHE A 262 -3.91 8.32 -14.61
CA PHE A 262 -2.69 9.04 -14.91
C PHE A 262 -1.78 8.19 -15.81
N ASP A 263 -1.56 8.67 -17.02
CA ASP A 263 -0.72 8.02 -18.03
C ASP A 263 0.28 9.00 -18.67
N ASN A 264 0.55 10.15 -18.00
CA ASN A 264 1.47 11.16 -18.52
C ASN A 264 2.91 10.94 -18.07
N ASP A 265 3.14 10.17 -17.01
CA ASP A 265 4.48 9.82 -16.50
C ASP A 265 4.38 8.53 -15.67
N ARG A 266 5.55 7.96 -15.33
CA ARG A 266 5.65 6.79 -14.46
C ARG A 266 5.26 7.16 -13.03
N SER A 267 4.76 6.15 -12.31
CA SER A 267 4.28 6.36 -10.94
C SER A 267 4.45 5.10 -10.09
N TYR A 268 4.36 5.29 -8.78
CA TYR A 268 4.33 4.23 -7.78
C TYR A 268 3.40 4.64 -6.65
N MET A 269 2.96 3.69 -5.82
CA MET A 269 2.05 3.98 -4.72
C MET A 269 2.70 3.73 -3.37
N LEU A 270 2.37 4.56 -2.40
CA LEU A 270 2.58 4.37 -0.97
C LEU A 270 1.23 4.04 -0.34
N VAL A 271 1.17 2.98 0.43
CA VAL A 271 -0.07 2.51 1.06
C VAL A 271 0.17 2.26 2.53
N GLU A 272 -0.75 2.76 3.35
CA GLU A 272 -0.84 2.48 4.78
C GLU A 272 -2.21 1.93 5.11
N ILE A 273 -2.26 0.83 5.85
CA ILE A 273 -3.50 0.22 6.32
C ILE A 273 -3.50 0.22 7.83
N ASP A 274 -4.49 0.84 8.41
CA ASP A 274 -4.84 0.72 9.81
C ASP A 274 -6.09 -0.17 9.99
N ASP A 275 -6.65 -0.18 11.18
CA ASP A 275 -7.81 -1.01 11.49
C ASP A 275 -9.04 -0.70 10.63
N ASP A 276 -9.27 0.55 10.28
CA ASP A 276 -10.53 1.04 9.72
C ASP A 276 -10.41 1.56 8.28
N ALA A 277 -9.19 1.91 7.84
CA ALA A 277 -8.99 2.56 6.56
C ALA A 277 -7.69 2.15 5.85
N LEU A 278 -7.73 2.24 4.53
CA LEU A 278 -6.56 2.25 3.66
C LEU A 278 -6.29 3.69 3.25
N HIS A 279 -5.11 4.17 3.58
CA HIS A 279 -4.60 5.47 3.14
C HIS A 279 -3.58 5.25 2.02
N PHE A 280 -3.63 6.07 0.98
CA PHE A 280 -2.69 5.92 -0.12
C PHE A 280 -2.26 7.25 -0.71
N GLN A 281 -1.07 7.24 -1.30
CA GLN A 281 -0.59 8.25 -2.23
C GLN A 281 0.03 7.59 -3.44
N THR A 282 -0.29 8.11 -4.62
CA THR A 282 0.41 7.79 -5.86
C THR A 282 1.30 8.96 -6.23
N LEU A 283 2.56 8.70 -6.42
CA LEU A 283 3.57 9.70 -6.76
C LEU A 283 4.15 9.42 -8.14
N SER A 284 4.37 10.48 -8.91
CA SER A 284 5.04 10.36 -10.20
C SER A 284 6.54 10.10 -10.04
N ARG A 285 7.21 9.73 -11.12
CA ARG A 285 8.67 9.61 -11.25
C ARG A 285 9.43 10.86 -10.75
N LEU A 286 8.80 12.04 -10.81
CA LEU A 286 9.36 13.30 -10.32
C LEU A 286 8.94 13.63 -8.88
N GLY A 287 8.27 12.71 -8.19
CA GLY A 287 7.79 12.89 -6.82
C GLY A 287 6.56 13.81 -6.71
N ARG A 288 5.86 14.13 -7.81
CA ARG A 288 4.63 14.91 -7.77
C ARG A 288 3.45 14.04 -7.37
N LEU A 289 2.55 14.58 -6.56
CA LEU A 289 1.32 13.89 -6.19
C LEU A 289 0.42 13.72 -7.43
N VAL A 290 0.04 12.48 -7.71
CA VAL A 290 -0.86 12.07 -8.78
C VAL A 290 -2.27 11.86 -8.24
N ASP A 291 -2.37 11.09 -7.17
CA ASP A 291 -3.63 10.77 -6.48
C ASP A 291 -3.37 10.49 -5.01
N SER A 292 -4.38 10.68 -4.17
CA SER A 292 -4.34 10.32 -2.76
C SER A 292 -5.75 10.14 -2.21
N GLY A 293 -5.87 9.40 -1.13
CA GLY A 293 -7.15 9.23 -0.49
C GLY A 293 -7.09 8.35 0.75
N THR A 294 -8.23 8.34 1.43
CA THR A 294 -8.54 7.44 2.54
C THR A 294 -9.78 6.65 2.16
N LEU A 295 -9.65 5.34 2.13
CA LEU A 295 -10.71 4.42 1.75
C LEU A 295 -11.13 3.64 3.00
N PRO A 296 -12.36 3.85 3.51
CA PRO A 296 -12.82 3.10 4.67
C PRO A 296 -12.94 1.61 4.34
N ARG A 297 -12.68 0.76 5.32
CA ARG A 297 -12.93 -0.67 5.18
C ARG A 297 -14.42 -0.88 4.94
N GLN A 298 -14.75 -1.41 3.77
CA GLN A 298 -16.14 -1.74 3.45
C GLN A 298 -16.61 -2.84 4.40
N ALA A 299 -17.78 -2.66 4.99
CA ALA A 299 -18.43 -3.74 5.70
C ALA A 299 -18.73 -4.84 4.67
N THR A 300 -18.16 -6.03 4.86
CA THR A 300 -18.50 -7.18 4.03
C THR A 300 -19.96 -7.48 4.29
N GLY A 301 -20.82 -7.25 3.30
CA GLY A 301 -22.22 -7.58 3.39
C GLY A 301 -22.35 -9.09 3.61
N GLY A 302 -22.53 -9.48 4.86
CA GLY A 302 -23.11 -10.75 5.18
C GLY A 302 -24.55 -10.70 4.67
N THR A 303 -24.80 -11.28 3.51
CA THR A 303 -26.16 -11.67 3.17
C THR A 303 -26.53 -12.78 4.12
N SER A 304 -27.33 -12.41 5.14
CA SER A 304 -28.12 -13.35 5.94
C SER A 304 -29.01 -14.21 5.08
#